data_cfe2c51e0f9086214f588219b78d2b2b
#
_entry.id   cfe2c51e0f9086214f588219b78d2b2b
#
_cell.length_a   1.000
_cell.length_b   1.000
_cell.length_c   1.000
_cell.angle_alpha   90.00
_cell.angle_beta   90.00
_cell.angle_gamma   90.00
#
_symmetry.space_group_name_H-M   'P 1'
#
loop_
_entity.id
_entity.type
_entity.pdbx_description
1 polymer ?
#
loop_
_entity_poly.entity_id
_entity_poly.type
_entity_poly.pdbx_seq_one_letter_code
_entity_poly.pdbx_strand_id
1 'polypeptide(L)'
;MLDLCRLIFGVASDLLRSQVALEAEILVLRQQINVLRRANPKRLRFVSIDRLILGGVCRLFPKMYGALAIVRPETVIRWHRAGFRSYWRWKSKHRCGRPAVTVEIRQLIRQMSIANPLWGAPRIHGELLKLGIDIGQTSVAKYMARCRKPPSQGWKTFLRNHADGIASMDLFVVPTLSFRLLYGFLILCHGRRQILWLGVTAHPTAEWVARQVTEACGWEWTPKYIVRDRDSVYGEIFTRRLRAMGIRDRPTAPRSPWQNGHAERLIGSLRRECLDHAVVFGERHLRHMLLSYLAYYNGARTHLSLNKDAPVPRAVQAAGRIHASPILGGLHHQYVRI
;
A
#
# COMPACT_ATOMS: atom_id res chain seq x y z
N MET A 1 -26.68 61.77 -42.23
CA MET A 1 -25.82 61.30 -43.30
C MET A 1 -25.06 60.02 -42.98
N LEU A 2 -24.31 59.99 -41.87
CA LEU A 2 -23.53 58.79 -41.47
C LEU A 2 -24.38 57.53 -41.23
N ASP A 3 -25.58 57.67 -40.65
CA ASP A 3 -26.47 56.53 -40.35
C ASP A 3 -27.11 55.95 -41.62
N LEU A 4 -27.41 56.82 -42.62
CA LEU A 4 -27.93 56.38 -43.88
C LEU A 4 -26.85 55.61 -44.69
N CYS A 5 -25.61 56.07 -44.71
CA CYS A 5 -24.51 55.36 -45.34
C CYS A 5 -24.24 53.98 -44.63
N ARG A 6 -24.36 53.90 -43.31
CA ARG A 6 -24.25 52.62 -42.56
C ARG A 6 -25.38 51.66 -42.93
N LEU A 7 -26.59 52.18 -43.11
CA LEU A 7 -27.77 51.39 -43.49
C LEU A 7 -27.64 50.81 -44.90
N ILE A 8 -27.22 51.67 -45.89
CA ILE A 8 -26.98 51.24 -47.28
C ILE A 8 -25.85 50.21 -47.36
N PHE A 9 -24.73 50.43 -46.59
CA PHE A 9 -23.62 49.49 -46.56
C PHE A 9 -24.03 48.17 -45.90
N GLY A 10 -24.90 48.23 -44.87
CA GLY A 10 -25.49 47.04 -44.22
C GLY A 10 -26.31 46.22 -45.21
N VAL A 11 -27.23 46.83 -45.97
CA VAL A 11 -28.07 46.13 -46.95
C VAL A 11 -27.22 45.53 -48.08
N ALA A 12 -26.22 46.24 -48.59
CA ALA A 12 -25.31 45.73 -49.58
C ALA A 12 -24.48 44.52 -49.06
N SER A 13 -24.08 44.55 -47.79
CA SER A 13 -23.37 43.44 -47.13
C SER A 13 -24.27 42.22 -46.95
N ASP A 14 -25.57 42.42 -46.67
CA ASP A 14 -26.54 41.36 -46.43
C ASP A 14 -26.93 40.60 -47.71
N LEU A 15 -26.90 41.28 -48.88
CA LEU A 15 -27.07 40.67 -50.21
C LEU A 15 -25.97 39.65 -50.54
N LEU A 16 -24.80 39.76 -49.91
CA LEU A 16 -23.66 38.85 -50.11
C LEU A 16 -23.59 37.72 -49.06
N ARG A 17 -24.53 37.69 -48.11
CA ARG A 17 -24.60 36.67 -47.06
C ARG A 17 -25.49 35.49 -47.46
N SER A 18 -25.12 34.26 -46.99
CA SER A 18 -25.98 33.10 -47.20
C SER A 18 -27.30 33.26 -46.43
N GLN A 19 -28.41 32.83 -47.03
CA GLN A 19 -29.76 32.91 -46.46
C GLN A 19 -29.85 32.30 -45.05
N VAL A 20 -29.11 31.21 -44.83
CA VAL A 20 -29.01 30.54 -43.51
C VAL A 20 -28.32 31.44 -42.46
N ALA A 21 -27.34 32.25 -42.83
CA ALA A 21 -26.69 33.16 -41.91
C ALA A 21 -27.59 34.33 -41.51
N LEU A 22 -28.41 34.86 -42.44
CA LEU A 22 -29.40 35.89 -42.16
C LEU A 22 -30.53 35.36 -41.24
N GLU A 23 -31.01 34.16 -41.49
CA GLU A 23 -32.00 33.52 -40.63
C GLU A 23 -31.48 33.29 -39.20
N ALA A 24 -30.22 32.87 -39.04
CA ALA A 24 -29.58 32.74 -37.75
C ALA A 24 -29.44 34.08 -37.00
N GLU A 25 -29.13 35.17 -37.72
CA GLU A 25 -29.06 36.52 -37.16
C GLU A 25 -30.42 37.00 -36.68
N ILE A 26 -31.47 36.80 -37.51
CA ILE A 26 -32.85 37.09 -37.15
C ILE A 26 -33.27 36.30 -35.90
N LEU A 27 -32.89 35.03 -35.80
CA LEU A 27 -33.19 34.21 -34.63
C LEU A 27 -32.51 34.75 -33.34
N VAL A 28 -31.27 35.13 -33.41
CA VAL A 28 -30.54 35.73 -32.29
C VAL A 28 -31.17 37.06 -31.87
N LEU A 29 -31.53 37.92 -32.83
CA LEU A 29 -32.17 39.21 -32.53
C LEU A 29 -33.58 39.03 -31.92
N ARG A 30 -34.41 38.14 -32.49
CA ARG A 30 -35.72 37.80 -31.93
C ARG A 30 -35.60 37.24 -30.48
N GLN A 31 -34.63 36.39 -30.26
CA GLN A 31 -34.40 35.86 -28.89
C GLN A 31 -34.00 36.95 -27.91
N GLN A 32 -33.15 37.89 -28.32
CA GLN A 32 -32.79 39.03 -27.48
C GLN A 32 -34.05 39.92 -27.18
N ILE A 33 -34.89 40.19 -28.16
CA ILE A 33 -36.13 40.92 -27.97
C ILE A 33 -37.05 40.18 -27.01
N ASN A 34 -37.17 38.87 -27.11
CA ASN A 34 -37.99 38.04 -26.19
C ASN A 34 -37.49 38.13 -24.75
N VAL A 35 -36.14 38.14 -24.54
CA VAL A 35 -35.54 38.31 -23.22
C VAL A 35 -35.85 39.70 -22.66
N LEU A 36 -35.73 40.74 -23.50
CA LEU A 36 -36.05 42.13 -23.11
C LEU A 36 -37.51 42.31 -22.74
N ARG A 37 -38.44 41.70 -23.51
CA ARG A 37 -39.88 41.76 -23.20
C ARG A 37 -40.29 41.06 -21.90
N ARG A 38 -39.55 40.03 -21.47
CA ARG A 38 -39.76 39.33 -20.19
C ARG A 38 -39.16 40.07 -19.00
N ALA A 39 -38.22 40.98 -19.22
CA ALA A 39 -37.45 41.56 -18.16
C ALA A 39 -38.13 42.72 -17.45
N ASN A 40 -38.19 42.67 -16.16
CA ASN A 40 -38.42 43.82 -15.29
C ASN A 40 -37.18 44.75 -15.36
N PRO A 41 -37.28 46.08 -15.44
CA PRO A 41 -36.27 47.01 -15.93
C PRO A 41 -34.95 47.06 -15.13
N LYS A 42 -34.84 46.38 -13.99
CA LYS A 42 -33.64 46.43 -13.14
C LYS A 42 -32.56 45.36 -13.37
N ARG A 43 -32.87 44.16 -13.98
CA ARG A 43 -31.89 43.13 -14.33
C ARG A 43 -32.42 42.15 -15.37
N LEU A 44 -31.70 41.99 -16.47
CA LEU A 44 -31.98 40.95 -17.48
C LEU A 44 -31.75 39.56 -16.93
N ARG A 45 -32.77 38.71 -16.90
CA ARG A 45 -32.67 37.30 -16.47
C ARG A 45 -32.70 36.38 -17.69
N PHE A 46 -31.61 35.69 -17.97
CA PHE A 46 -31.53 34.66 -18.99
C PHE A 46 -31.91 33.29 -18.40
N VAL A 47 -32.96 32.69 -18.94
CA VAL A 47 -33.38 31.34 -18.58
C VAL A 47 -32.45 30.33 -19.27
N SER A 48 -32.49 29.06 -18.84
CA SER A 48 -31.66 27.99 -19.41
C SER A 48 -31.86 27.82 -20.92
N ILE A 49 -33.08 28.01 -21.41
CA ILE A 49 -33.43 27.93 -22.83
C ILE A 49 -32.75 29.07 -23.63
N ASP A 50 -32.80 30.30 -23.10
CA ASP A 50 -32.14 31.45 -23.77
C ASP A 50 -30.65 31.23 -23.91
N ARG A 51 -29.99 30.69 -22.85
CA ARG A 51 -28.57 30.37 -22.88
C ARG A 51 -28.24 29.27 -23.85
N LEU A 52 -29.12 28.28 -24.00
CA LEU A 52 -28.96 27.15 -24.92
C LEU A 52 -29.12 27.64 -26.39
N ILE A 53 -30.13 28.45 -26.67
CA ILE A 53 -30.36 29.01 -28.02
C ILE A 53 -29.20 29.92 -28.44
N LEU A 54 -28.88 30.93 -27.62
CA LEU A 54 -27.78 31.86 -27.92
C LEU A 54 -26.43 31.13 -28.00
N GLY A 55 -26.14 30.21 -27.07
CA GLY A 55 -24.93 29.42 -27.09
C GLY A 55 -24.83 28.44 -28.26
N GLY A 56 -25.93 27.82 -28.65
CA GLY A 56 -26.01 26.90 -29.79
C GLY A 56 -25.86 27.62 -31.14
N VAL A 57 -26.62 28.68 -31.34
CA VAL A 57 -26.58 29.46 -32.62
C VAL A 57 -25.19 30.10 -32.81
N CYS A 58 -24.62 30.76 -31.79
CA CYS A 58 -23.30 31.35 -31.88
C CYS A 58 -22.19 30.30 -32.05
N ARG A 59 -22.40 29.06 -31.62
CA ARG A 59 -21.45 27.94 -31.84
C ARG A 59 -21.47 27.45 -33.28
N LEU A 60 -22.67 27.36 -33.87
CA LEU A 60 -22.85 26.93 -35.25
C LEU A 60 -22.46 28.04 -36.26
N PHE A 61 -22.73 29.27 -35.89
CA PHE A 61 -22.47 30.45 -36.71
C PHE A 61 -21.61 31.48 -35.96
N PRO A 62 -20.27 31.36 -35.94
CA PRO A 62 -19.38 32.24 -35.16
C PRO A 62 -19.52 33.73 -35.50
N LYS A 63 -19.92 34.07 -36.75
CA LYS A 63 -20.17 35.47 -37.15
C LYS A 63 -21.30 36.15 -36.35
N MET A 64 -22.19 35.36 -35.71
CA MET A 64 -23.30 35.87 -34.90
C MET A 64 -22.88 36.50 -33.58
N TYR A 65 -21.64 36.32 -33.14
CA TYR A 65 -21.14 37.07 -31.99
C TYR A 65 -21.23 38.61 -32.17
N GLY A 66 -21.15 39.09 -33.40
CA GLY A 66 -21.32 40.52 -33.70
C GLY A 66 -22.77 41.03 -33.57
N ALA A 67 -23.78 40.16 -33.67
CA ALA A 67 -25.20 40.49 -33.49
C ALA A 67 -25.66 40.50 -32.03
N LEU A 68 -24.78 40.15 -31.09
CA LEU A 68 -25.10 40.14 -29.64
C LEU A 68 -25.06 41.58 -29.10
N ALA A 69 -26.24 42.17 -28.83
CA ALA A 69 -26.35 43.52 -28.25
C ALA A 69 -26.51 43.54 -26.74
N ILE A 70 -27.24 42.57 -26.15
CA ILE A 70 -27.59 42.57 -24.72
C ILE A 70 -26.71 41.66 -23.86
N VAL A 71 -25.83 40.86 -24.48
CA VAL A 71 -24.97 39.89 -23.78
C VAL A 71 -23.56 39.95 -24.42
N ARG A 72 -22.54 39.93 -23.58
CA ARG A 72 -21.16 39.90 -24.09
C ARG A 72 -20.81 38.51 -24.66
N PRO A 73 -20.04 38.45 -25.76
CA PRO A 73 -19.62 37.18 -26.39
C PRO A 73 -18.97 36.22 -25.38
N GLU A 74 -18.14 36.73 -24.46
CA GLU A 74 -17.47 35.90 -23.45
C GLU A 74 -18.48 35.22 -22.50
N THR A 75 -19.63 35.85 -22.24
CA THR A 75 -20.68 35.27 -21.41
C THR A 75 -21.35 34.12 -22.12
N VAL A 76 -21.62 34.21 -23.42
CA VAL A 76 -22.18 33.12 -24.22
C VAL A 76 -21.21 31.95 -24.32
N ILE A 77 -19.93 32.22 -24.53
CA ILE A 77 -18.87 31.19 -24.51
C ILE A 77 -18.82 30.48 -23.15
N ARG A 78 -18.92 31.23 -22.03
CA ARG A 78 -18.94 30.67 -20.68
C ARG A 78 -20.17 29.76 -20.47
N TRP A 79 -21.32 30.14 -20.96
CA TRP A 79 -22.55 29.32 -20.91
C TRP A 79 -22.38 28.02 -21.70
N HIS A 80 -21.87 28.10 -22.90
CA HIS A 80 -21.58 26.93 -23.73
C HIS A 80 -20.61 25.98 -23.03
N ARG A 81 -19.48 26.48 -22.47
CA ARG A 81 -18.50 25.68 -21.72
C ARG A 81 -19.13 25.04 -20.46
N ALA A 82 -20.03 25.74 -19.79
CA ALA A 82 -20.74 25.19 -18.61
C ALA A 82 -21.70 24.08 -19.02
N GLY A 83 -22.49 24.29 -20.09
CA GLY A 83 -23.39 23.28 -20.65
C GLY A 83 -22.64 22.03 -21.14
N PHE A 84 -21.53 22.23 -21.87
CA PHE A 84 -20.66 21.15 -22.33
C PHE A 84 -20.14 20.31 -21.15
N ARG A 85 -19.61 20.97 -20.10
CA ARG A 85 -19.14 20.27 -18.90
C ARG A 85 -20.27 19.50 -18.19
N SER A 86 -21.46 20.07 -18.12
CA SER A 86 -22.63 19.41 -17.50
C SER A 86 -23.12 18.21 -18.31
N TYR A 87 -23.15 18.32 -19.65
CA TYR A 87 -23.49 17.23 -20.56
C TYR A 87 -22.51 16.05 -20.41
N TRP A 88 -21.19 16.33 -20.46
CA TRP A 88 -20.19 15.27 -20.32
C TRP A 88 -20.17 14.66 -18.92
N ARG A 89 -20.42 15.45 -17.89
CA ARG A 89 -20.56 14.97 -16.52
C ARG A 89 -21.77 14.06 -16.37
N TRP A 90 -22.86 14.39 -17.03
CA TRP A 90 -24.06 13.54 -17.09
C TRP A 90 -23.79 12.26 -17.88
N LYS A 91 -23.22 12.36 -19.07
CA LYS A 91 -22.88 11.22 -19.91
C LYS A 91 -21.87 10.28 -19.29
N SER A 92 -20.93 10.76 -18.47
CA SER A 92 -19.93 9.96 -17.78
C SER A 92 -20.40 9.32 -16.47
N LYS A 93 -21.59 9.65 -15.97
CA LYS A 93 -22.14 9.06 -14.74
C LYS A 93 -22.36 7.55 -14.81
N HIS A 94 -22.52 6.98 -15.99
CA HIS A 94 -22.82 5.57 -16.21
C HIS A 94 -21.59 4.70 -16.55
N ARG A 95 -20.36 5.19 -16.37
CA ARG A 95 -19.18 4.32 -16.49
C ARG A 95 -19.11 3.43 -15.26
N CYS A 96 -19.23 2.13 -15.48
CA CYS A 96 -18.92 1.12 -14.47
C CYS A 96 -17.52 1.43 -13.90
N GLY A 97 -17.46 1.90 -12.66
CA GLY A 97 -16.22 2.04 -11.92
C GLY A 97 -15.67 0.66 -11.59
N ARG A 98 -14.44 0.61 -11.03
CA ARG A 98 -13.90 -0.63 -10.48
C ARG A 98 -14.94 -1.24 -9.53
N PRO A 99 -15.20 -2.57 -9.59
CA PRO A 99 -16.14 -3.25 -8.71
C PRO A 99 -15.91 -2.88 -7.25
N ALA A 100 -16.97 -2.56 -6.54
CA ALA A 100 -16.87 -2.23 -5.13
C ALA A 100 -16.49 -3.50 -4.35
N VAL A 101 -15.54 -3.39 -3.44
CA VAL A 101 -15.19 -4.48 -2.51
C VAL A 101 -16.45 -4.85 -1.72
N THR A 102 -16.76 -6.14 -1.61
CA THR A 102 -17.94 -6.62 -0.89
C THR A 102 -17.89 -6.27 0.59
N VAL A 103 -19.02 -6.16 1.23
CA VAL A 103 -19.13 -5.79 2.66
C VAL A 103 -18.41 -6.82 3.53
N GLU A 104 -18.51 -8.10 3.21
CA GLU A 104 -17.87 -9.22 3.91
C GLU A 104 -16.35 -9.09 3.93
N ILE A 105 -15.73 -8.81 2.76
CA ILE A 105 -14.29 -8.61 2.66
C ILE A 105 -13.86 -7.37 3.45
N ARG A 106 -14.64 -6.29 3.45
CA ARG A 106 -14.35 -5.10 4.26
C ARG A 106 -14.39 -5.40 5.76
N GLN A 107 -15.37 -6.18 6.20
CA GLN A 107 -15.48 -6.62 7.58
C GLN A 107 -14.32 -7.51 7.98
N LEU A 108 -13.94 -8.47 7.13
CA LEU A 108 -12.79 -9.35 7.35
C LEU A 108 -11.48 -8.55 7.50
N ILE A 109 -11.23 -7.58 6.59
CA ILE A 109 -10.05 -6.70 6.68
C ILE A 109 -10.03 -5.96 8.03
N ARG A 110 -11.19 -5.47 8.46
CA ARG A 110 -11.32 -4.73 9.72
C ARG A 110 -11.10 -5.63 10.94
N GLN A 111 -11.65 -6.84 10.93
CA GLN A 111 -11.43 -7.85 11.96
C GLN A 111 -9.96 -8.26 12.05
N MET A 112 -9.31 -8.57 10.92
CA MET A 112 -7.88 -8.87 10.86
C MET A 112 -7.03 -7.73 11.43
N SER A 113 -7.37 -6.48 11.12
CA SER A 113 -6.66 -5.30 11.59
C SER A 113 -6.83 -5.07 13.09
N ILE A 114 -8.02 -5.32 13.65
CA ILE A 114 -8.31 -5.17 15.08
C ILE A 114 -7.68 -6.32 15.88
N ALA A 115 -7.83 -7.56 15.39
CA ALA A 115 -7.27 -8.73 16.03
C ALA A 115 -5.72 -8.77 16.03
N ASN A 116 -5.11 -8.01 15.10
CA ASN A 116 -3.65 -7.96 14.93
C ASN A 116 -3.16 -6.51 14.80
N PRO A 117 -3.10 -5.74 15.91
CA PRO A 117 -2.78 -4.31 15.88
C PRO A 117 -1.42 -3.96 15.26
N LEU A 118 -0.49 -4.93 15.26
CA LEU A 118 0.86 -4.78 14.71
C LEU A 118 0.94 -5.08 13.20
N TRP A 119 -0.16 -5.51 12.57
CA TRP A 119 -0.15 -5.83 11.15
C TRP A 119 -0.40 -4.60 10.29
N GLY A 120 0.46 -4.40 9.30
CA GLY A 120 0.27 -3.39 8.25
C GLY A 120 -0.53 -3.92 7.06
N ALA A 121 -0.98 -3.02 6.19
CA ALA A 121 -1.72 -3.38 4.97
C ALA A 121 -1.03 -4.44 4.08
N PRO A 122 0.32 -4.43 3.90
CA PRO A 122 1.00 -5.46 3.12
C PRO A 122 0.82 -6.87 3.69
N ARG A 123 0.77 -6.99 5.02
CA ARG A 123 0.63 -8.28 5.68
C ARG A 123 -0.80 -8.80 5.60
N ILE A 124 -1.80 -7.96 5.92
CA ILE A 124 -3.21 -8.33 5.76
C ILE A 124 -3.52 -8.68 4.31
N HIS A 125 -2.97 -7.95 3.34
CA HIS A 125 -3.11 -8.29 1.92
C HIS A 125 -2.51 -9.67 1.60
N GLY A 126 -1.34 -10.01 2.18
CA GLY A 126 -0.75 -11.33 2.01
C GLY A 126 -1.65 -12.46 2.53
N GLU A 127 -2.26 -12.27 3.70
CA GLU A 127 -3.21 -13.24 4.25
C GLU A 127 -4.47 -13.39 3.38
N LEU A 128 -5.01 -12.28 2.86
CA LEU A 128 -6.15 -12.32 1.94
C LEU A 128 -5.83 -13.08 0.66
N LEU A 129 -4.62 -12.92 0.10
CA LEU A 129 -4.19 -13.70 -1.06
C LEU A 129 -4.10 -15.19 -0.75
N LYS A 130 -3.66 -15.58 0.45
CA LYS A 130 -3.63 -16.99 0.89
C LYS A 130 -5.02 -17.57 1.11
N LEU A 131 -6.01 -16.74 1.38
CA LEU A 131 -7.42 -17.11 1.44
C LEU A 131 -8.12 -17.11 0.07
N GLY A 132 -7.36 -16.89 -1.02
CA GLY A 132 -7.89 -16.83 -2.39
C GLY A 132 -8.67 -15.54 -2.70
N ILE A 133 -8.50 -14.49 -1.88
CA ILE A 133 -9.18 -13.18 -2.06
C ILE A 133 -8.21 -12.22 -2.76
N ASP A 134 -8.41 -12.00 -4.07
CA ASP A 134 -7.63 -11.04 -4.84
C ASP A 134 -8.19 -9.63 -4.68
N ILE A 135 -7.52 -8.82 -3.87
CA ILE A 135 -7.83 -7.42 -3.60
C ILE A 135 -6.55 -6.58 -3.59
N GLY A 136 -6.56 -5.40 -4.18
CA GLY A 136 -5.38 -4.54 -4.18
C GLY A 136 -5.00 -4.06 -2.77
N GLN A 137 -3.70 -4.02 -2.46
CA GLN A 137 -3.14 -3.57 -1.17
C GLN A 137 -3.63 -2.17 -0.76
N THR A 138 -3.84 -1.26 -1.73
CA THR A 138 -4.40 0.08 -1.48
C THR A 138 -5.83 0.02 -0.94
N SER A 139 -6.64 -0.95 -1.42
CA SER A 139 -7.99 -1.19 -0.90
C SER A 139 -7.95 -1.73 0.52
N VAL A 140 -7.01 -2.65 0.81
CA VAL A 140 -6.79 -3.14 2.18
C VAL A 140 -6.45 -1.98 3.11
N ALA A 141 -5.48 -1.12 2.75
CA ALA A 141 -5.09 0.05 3.54
C ALA A 141 -6.27 1.02 3.81
N LYS A 142 -7.20 1.15 2.84
CA LYS A 142 -8.40 1.99 2.96
C LYS A 142 -9.39 1.47 4.01
N TYR A 143 -9.53 0.13 4.12
CA TYR A 143 -10.55 -0.48 4.99
C TYR A 143 -10.02 -0.96 6.34
N MET A 144 -8.71 -0.93 6.56
CA MET A 144 -8.10 -1.18 7.88
C MET A 144 -8.58 -0.19 8.95
N ALA A 145 -8.59 -0.63 10.20
CA ALA A 145 -8.67 0.28 11.34
C ALA A 145 -7.45 1.21 11.33
N ARG A 146 -7.66 2.53 11.46
CA ARG A 146 -6.58 3.52 11.38
C ARG A 146 -5.71 3.47 12.63
N CYS A 147 -4.49 2.93 12.51
CA CYS A 147 -3.41 3.13 13.48
C CYS A 147 -2.45 4.24 12.97
N ARG A 148 -2.04 5.12 13.88
CA ARG A 148 -1.20 6.28 13.55
C ARG A 148 0.28 5.89 13.42
N LYS A 149 0.82 5.95 12.21
CA LYS A 149 2.22 5.97 11.70
C LYS A 149 2.77 4.69 11.03
N PRO A 150 3.35 4.81 9.82
CA PRO A 150 4.01 3.73 9.09
C PRO A 150 5.55 3.77 9.27
N PRO A 151 6.26 2.63 9.11
CA PRO A 151 7.72 2.55 9.17
C PRO A 151 8.42 2.86 7.82
N SER A 152 9.68 3.32 7.89
CA SER A 152 10.51 3.79 6.77
C SER A 152 11.21 2.70 5.96
N GLN A 153 11.61 3.04 4.71
CA GLN A 153 12.24 2.13 3.73
C GLN A 153 13.74 2.41 3.55
N GLY A 154 14.49 1.38 3.20
CA GLY A 154 15.79 1.46 2.55
C GLY A 154 16.75 0.34 2.93
N TRP A 155 17.06 -0.58 2.04
CA TRP A 155 18.16 -1.56 1.93
C TRP A 155 17.73 -2.83 1.15
N LYS A 156 17.52 -2.72 -0.13
CA LYS A 156 16.88 -3.83 -0.87
C LYS A 156 17.73 -4.54 -1.93
N THR A 157 18.86 -3.99 -2.30
CA THR A 157 19.48 -4.43 -3.57
C THR A 157 20.71 -5.33 -3.44
N PHE A 158 21.42 -5.29 -2.32
CA PHE A 158 22.71 -5.97 -2.20
C PHE A 158 22.63 -7.48 -1.90
N LEU A 159 21.57 -7.94 -1.25
CA LEU A 159 21.51 -9.33 -0.74
C LEU A 159 20.76 -10.32 -1.65
N ARG A 160 20.18 -9.86 -2.77
CA ARG A 160 19.37 -10.72 -3.64
C ARG A 160 20.16 -11.83 -4.35
N ASN A 161 21.43 -11.57 -4.65
CA ASN A 161 22.19 -12.45 -5.54
C ASN A 161 22.95 -13.58 -4.82
N HIS A 162 23.00 -13.60 -3.48
CA HIS A 162 23.74 -14.60 -2.71
C HIS A 162 22.97 -15.16 -1.51
N ALA A 163 21.69 -14.92 -1.45
CA ALA A 163 20.88 -15.15 -0.23
C ALA A 163 20.80 -16.62 0.20
N ASP A 164 20.77 -17.56 -0.75
CA ASP A 164 20.48 -18.97 -0.45
C ASP A 164 21.61 -19.72 0.27
N GLY A 165 22.82 -19.20 0.20
CA GLY A 165 24.00 -19.78 0.88
C GLY A 165 24.47 -19.01 2.10
N ILE A 166 23.73 -17.98 2.54
CA ILE A 166 24.11 -17.12 3.66
C ILE A 166 23.15 -17.29 4.83
N ALA A 167 23.70 -17.50 6.04
CA ALA A 167 22.96 -17.35 7.29
C ALA A 167 23.50 -16.17 8.09
N SER A 168 22.63 -15.53 8.85
CA SER A 168 23.00 -14.58 9.91
C SER A 168 22.71 -15.18 11.26
N MET A 169 23.53 -14.87 12.23
CA MET A 169 23.27 -15.20 13.62
C MET A 169 23.50 -14.01 14.53
N ASP A 170 22.82 -14.01 15.65
CA ASP A 170 22.89 -12.93 16.63
C ASP A 170 22.43 -13.38 18.00
N LEU A 171 22.86 -12.64 19.03
CA LEU A 171 22.41 -12.81 20.40
C LEU A 171 21.55 -11.61 20.81
N PHE A 172 20.53 -11.87 21.60
CA PHE A 172 19.70 -10.81 22.17
C PHE A 172 19.39 -11.12 23.64
N VAL A 173 19.21 -10.08 24.42
CA VAL A 173 18.98 -10.20 25.88
C VAL A 173 17.51 -10.01 26.19
N VAL A 174 16.99 -10.84 27.09
CA VAL A 174 15.62 -10.77 27.59
C VAL A 174 15.64 -10.79 29.13
N PRO A 175 15.18 -9.73 29.80
CA PRO A 175 15.06 -9.74 31.26
C PRO A 175 13.88 -10.62 31.70
N THR A 176 14.07 -11.35 32.78
CA THR A 176 13.00 -12.12 33.46
C THR A 176 12.28 -11.24 34.50
N LEU A 177 11.13 -11.71 34.99
CA LEU A 177 10.40 -11.08 36.10
C LEU A 177 11.29 -10.91 37.37
N SER A 178 12.24 -11.81 37.60
CA SER A 178 13.21 -11.73 38.67
C SER A 178 14.47 -10.91 38.35
N PHE A 179 14.45 -10.11 37.30
CA PHE A 179 15.56 -9.27 36.80
C PHE A 179 16.83 -10.06 36.39
N ARG A 180 16.74 -11.38 36.24
CA ARG A 180 17.81 -12.18 35.67
C ARG A 180 17.80 -11.99 34.15
N LEU A 181 18.98 -11.90 33.56
CA LEU A 181 19.16 -11.79 32.11
C LEU A 181 19.23 -13.17 31.47
N LEU A 182 18.40 -13.42 30.48
CA LEU A 182 18.48 -14.58 29.61
C LEU A 182 18.96 -14.12 28.22
N TYR A 183 19.74 -14.96 27.59
CA TYR A 183 20.25 -14.73 26.25
C TYR A 183 19.52 -15.62 25.27
N GLY A 184 18.88 -14.97 24.30
CA GLY A 184 18.32 -15.65 23.13
C GLY A 184 19.37 -15.67 22.02
N PHE A 185 19.53 -16.80 21.38
CA PHE A 185 20.38 -16.99 20.22
C PHE A 185 19.53 -17.34 19.02
N LEU A 186 19.78 -16.69 17.87
CA LEU A 186 19.05 -16.97 16.64
C LEU A 186 20.00 -17.25 15.47
N ILE A 187 19.53 -18.11 14.54
CA ILE A 187 20.13 -18.32 13.24
C ILE A 187 19.05 -18.13 12.19
N LEU A 188 19.29 -17.26 11.23
CA LEU A 188 18.39 -16.89 10.14
C LEU A 188 19.02 -17.19 8.79
N CYS A 189 18.37 -18.00 7.94
CA CYS A 189 18.72 -18.14 6.54
C CYS A 189 18.27 -16.93 5.73
N HIS A 190 19.14 -16.37 4.89
CA HIS A 190 18.83 -15.18 4.09
C HIS A 190 17.88 -15.45 2.93
N GLY A 191 17.96 -16.63 2.30
CA GLY A 191 17.20 -16.99 1.10
C GLY A 191 15.71 -16.73 1.23
N ARG A 192 15.04 -17.54 1.99
CA ARG A 192 13.61 -17.36 2.31
C ARG A 192 13.36 -16.66 3.64
N ARG A 193 14.41 -16.13 4.30
CA ARG A 193 14.33 -15.50 5.64
C ARG A 193 13.77 -16.44 6.70
N GLN A 194 14.06 -17.71 6.57
CA GLN A 194 13.61 -18.73 7.49
C GLN A 194 14.45 -18.69 8.77
N ILE A 195 13.79 -18.69 9.92
CA ILE A 195 14.47 -18.93 11.20
C ILE A 195 14.84 -20.41 11.23
N LEU A 196 16.12 -20.69 11.28
CA LEU A 196 16.62 -22.07 11.38
C LEU A 196 16.66 -22.54 12.81
N TRP A 197 17.04 -21.64 13.71
CA TRP A 197 17.27 -21.99 15.12
C TRP A 197 16.95 -20.83 16.07
N LEU A 198 16.42 -21.20 17.23
CA LEU A 198 16.29 -20.33 18.39
C LEU A 198 16.73 -21.08 19.63
N GLY A 199 17.76 -20.59 20.32
CA GLY A 199 18.29 -21.12 21.56
C GLY A 199 18.11 -20.14 22.72
N VAL A 200 18.07 -20.64 23.96
CA VAL A 200 17.99 -19.83 25.17
C VAL A 200 19.01 -20.36 26.18
N THR A 201 19.71 -19.45 26.84
CA THR A 201 20.62 -19.79 27.98
C THR A 201 20.74 -18.60 28.92
N ALA A 202 21.08 -18.90 30.18
CA ALA A 202 21.51 -17.87 31.12
C ALA A 202 23.01 -17.54 30.96
N HIS A 203 23.79 -18.46 30.38
CA HIS A 203 25.25 -18.35 30.28
C HIS A 203 25.71 -18.64 28.84
N PRO A 204 25.80 -17.64 27.94
CA PRO A 204 26.24 -17.82 26.58
C PRO A 204 27.76 -18.01 26.55
N THR A 205 28.23 -19.26 26.42
CA THR A 205 29.65 -19.59 26.23
C THR A 205 29.95 -19.93 24.77
N ALA A 206 31.21 -19.86 24.36
CA ALA A 206 31.62 -20.21 23.00
C ALA A 206 31.28 -21.68 22.65
N GLU A 207 31.38 -22.59 23.64
CA GLU A 207 31.01 -23.98 23.52
C GLU A 207 29.52 -24.15 23.31
N TRP A 208 28.71 -23.41 24.09
CA TRP A 208 27.26 -23.45 23.95
C TRP A 208 26.84 -22.97 22.56
N VAL A 209 27.37 -21.83 22.10
CA VAL A 209 27.07 -21.27 20.77
C VAL A 209 27.50 -22.24 19.66
N ALA A 210 28.72 -22.83 19.78
CA ALA A 210 29.20 -23.82 18.82
C ALA A 210 28.27 -25.04 18.74
N ARG A 211 27.74 -25.51 19.86
CA ARG A 211 26.75 -26.61 19.91
C ARG A 211 25.45 -26.19 19.24
N GLN A 212 24.94 -24.99 19.53
CA GLN A 212 23.71 -24.49 18.90
C GLN A 212 23.82 -24.44 17.39
N VAL A 213 24.98 -24.01 16.84
CA VAL A 213 25.21 -24.00 15.39
C VAL A 213 25.26 -25.44 14.84
N THR A 214 25.85 -26.39 15.54
CA THR A 214 25.91 -27.78 15.12
C THR A 214 24.51 -28.40 15.07
N GLU A 215 23.67 -28.10 16.06
CA GLU A 215 22.28 -28.57 16.12
C GLU A 215 21.39 -27.93 15.05
N ALA A 216 21.62 -26.65 14.77
CA ALA A 216 20.86 -25.89 13.77
C ALA A 216 21.18 -26.27 12.33
N CYS A 217 22.48 -26.49 12.03
CA CYS A 217 22.99 -26.87 10.71
C CYS A 217 23.05 -28.39 10.59
N GLY A 218 21.92 -29.07 10.74
CA GLY A 218 21.83 -30.51 10.60
C GLY A 218 22.24 -31.03 9.22
N TRP A 219 22.04 -32.32 8.98
CA TRP A 219 22.52 -32.98 7.76
C TRP A 219 21.87 -32.48 6.46
N GLU A 220 20.71 -31.81 6.53
CA GLU A 220 19.93 -31.41 5.36
C GLU A 220 20.40 -30.08 4.73
N TRP A 221 20.90 -29.15 5.53
CA TRP A 221 21.31 -27.84 5.03
C TRP A 221 22.42 -27.21 5.87
N THR A 222 23.48 -26.77 5.20
CA THR A 222 24.59 -26.06 5.82
C THR A 222 24.90 -24.79 5.03
N PRO A 223 24.98 -23.59 5.67
CA PRO A 223 25.29 -22.36 4.98
C PRO A 223 26.74 -22.32 4.51
N LYS A 224 27.00 -21.73 3.34
CA LYS A 224 28.37 -21.46 2.89
C LYS A 224 29.05 -20.37 3.74
N TYR A 225 28.24 -19.43 4.21
CA TYR A 225 28.71 -18.27 4.97
C TYR A 225 27.80 -18.03 6.17
N ILE A 226 28.39 -17.72 7.34
CA ILE A 226 27.67 -17.18 8.49
C ILE A 226 28.16 -15.76 8.74
N VAL A 227 27.20 -14.83 8.75
CA VAL A 227 27.39 -13.43 9.14
C VAL A 227 27.04 -13.28 10.62
N ARG A 228 27.93 -12.66 11.39
CA ARG A 228 27.74 -12.39 12.82
C ARG A 228 28.36 -11.06 13.20
N ASP A 229 28.00 -10.54 14.34
CA ASP A 229 28.70 -9.43 14.97
C ASP A 229 30.07 -9.85 15.57
N ARG A 230 30.73 -8.95 16.28
CA ARG A 230 32.04 -9.17 16.90
C ARG A 230 31.94 -9.37 18.42
N ASP A 231 30.86 -9.96 18.89
CA ASP A 231 30.73 -10.27 20.31
C ASP A 231 31.86 -11.22 20.76
N SER A 232 32.34 -11.01 21.98
CA SER A 232 33.37 -11.81 22.63
C SER A 232 33.00 -13.26 22.87
N VAL A 233 31.71 -13.57 22.87
CA VAL A 233 31.17 -14.93 22.99
C VAL A 233 31.63 -15.84 21.85
N TYR A 234 31.96 -15.30 20.68
CA TYR A 234 32.43 -16.07 19.52
C TYR A 234 33.93 -16.34 19.61
N GLY A 235 34.33 -17.17 20.56
CA GLY A 235 35.73 -17.54 20.81
C GLY A 235 36.30 -18.53 19.78
N GLU A 236 37.55 -18.98 20.07
CA GLU A 236 38.27 -19.88 19.17
C GLU A 236 37.57 -21.22 18.94
N ILE A 237 36.91 -21.76 19.98
CA ILE A 237 36.18 -23.02 19.91
C ILE A 237 35.03 -22.91 18.88
N PHE A 238 34.32 -21.79 18.89
CA PHE A 238 33.28 -21.54 17.90
C PHE A 238 33.84 -21.43 16.47
N THR A 239 34.88 -20.65 16.25
CA THR A 239 35.45 -20.50 14.90
C THR A 239 36.09 -21.78 14.38
N ARG A 240 36.66 -22.60 15.24
CA ARG A 240 37.18 -23.93 14.91
C ARG A 240 36.06 -24.89 14.52
N ARG A 241 34.92 -24.83 15.23
CA ARG A 241 33.73 -25.64 14.89
C ARG A 241 33.16 -25.27 13.51
N LEU A 242 32.97 -23.98 13.19
CA LEU A 242 32.51 -23.52 11.89
C LEU A 242 33.42 -24.03 10.75
N ARG A 243 34.73 -23.95 10.97
CA ARG A 243 35.71 -24.43 10.01
C ARG A 243 35.60 -25.93 9.76
N ALA A 244 35.42 -26.73 10.83
CA ALA A 244 35.23 -28.17 10.75
C ALA A 244 33.94 -28.54 9.99
N MET A 245 32.91 -27.68 10.03
CA MET A 245 31.65 -27.84 9.29
C MET A 245 31.72 -27.28 7.87
N GLY A 246 32.88 -26.78 7.41
CA GLY A 246 33.02 -26.17 6.09
C GLY A 246 32.38 -24.81 5.94
N ILE A 247 31.93 -24.18 7.03
CA ILE A 247 31.25 -22.88 7.04
C ILE A 247 32.29 -21.76 7.12
N ARG A 248 32.16 -20.79 6.22
CA ARG A 248 33.02 -19.60 6.22
C ARG A 248 32.45 -18.54 7.17
N ASP A 249 33.18 -18.27 8.26
CA ASP A 249 32.86 -17.22 9.22
C ASP A 249 33.10 -15.83 8.59
N ARG A 250 32.09 -14.96 8.70
CA ARG A 250 32.07 -13.58 8.18
C ARG A 250 31.65 -12.60 9.29
N PRO A 251 32.54 -12.28 10.23
CA PRO A 251 32.25 -11.24 11.20
C PRO A 251 32.08 -9.89 10.50
N THR A 252 31.11 -9.10 10.96
CA THR A 252 30.86 -7.75 10.44
C THR A 252 32.10 -6.86 10.60
N ALA A 253 32.25 -5.88 9.72
CA ALA A 253 33.32 -4.90 9.86
C ALA A 253 33.13 -4.09 11.17
N PRO A 254 34.20 -3.59 11.80
CA PRO A 254 34.08 -2.75 12.99
C PRO A 254 33.16 -1.56 12.74
N ARG A 255 32.29 -1.26 13.69
CA ARG A 255 31.29 -0.16 13.62
C ARG A 255 30.32 -0.24 12.42
N SER A 256 30.05 -1.46 11.92
CA SER A 256 29.19 -1.68 10.76
C SER A 256 28.04 -2.64 11.07
N PRO A 257 27.14 -2.32 12.03
CA PRO A 257 26.04 -3.21 12.44
C PRO A 257 25.08 -3.51 11.27
N TRP A 258 24.90 -2.57 10.34
CA TRP A 258 24.03 -2.78 9.17
C TRP A 258 24.37 -4.02 8.33
N GLN A 259 25.60 -4.58 8.46
CA GLN A 259 25.99 -5.81 7.77
C GLN A 259 25.25 -7.04 8.32
N ASN A 260 24.80 -7.02 9.59
CA ASN A 260 23.93 -8.05 10.19
C ASN A 260 22.45 -7.63 10.22
N GLY A 261 22.05 -6.67 9.41
CA GLY A 261 20.73 -6.04 9.44
C GLY A 261 19.54 -7.00 9.25
N HIS A 262 19.74 -8.24 8.78
CA HIS A 262 18.68 -9.25 8.73
C HIS A 262 18.39 -9.84 10.11
N ALA A 263 19.40 -10.20 10.88
CA ALA A 263 19.25 -10.69 12.25
C ALA A 263 18.70 -9.60 13.17
N GLU A 264 19.28 -8.38 13.12
CA GLU A 264 18.78 -7.23 13.90
C GLU A 264 17.30 -6.93 13.62
N ARG A 265 16.90 -6.97 12.35
CA ARG A 265 15.49 -6.75 11.97
C ARG A 265 14.57 -7.86 12.48
N LEU A 266 15.05 -9.09 12.46
CA LEU A 266 14.31 -10.23 13.03
C LEU A 266 14.14 -10.07 14.53
N ILE A 267 15.21 -9.72 15.27
CA ILE A 267 15.16 -9.44 16.71
C ILE A 267 14.16 -8.31 17.01
N GLY A 268 14.21 -7.22 16.21
CA GLY A 268 13.24 -6.15 16.33
C GLY A 268 11.80 -6.57 16.06
N SER A 269 11.58 -7.54 15.15
CA SER A 269 10.24 -8.10 14.90
C SER A 269 9.81 -9.01 16.05
N LEU A 270 10.69 -9.88 16.50
CA LEU A 270 10.46 -10.78 17.65
C LEU A 270 10.08 -10.00 18.91
N ARG A 271 10.78 -8.89 19.19
CA ARG A 271 10.45 -8.02 20.32
C ARG A 271 9.04 -7.46 20.16
N ARG A 272 8.80 -6.71 19.10
CA ARG A 272 7.51 -6.04 18.86
C ARG A 272 6.31 -6.97 18.68
N GLU A 273 6.53 -8.16 18.19
CA GLU A 273 5.45 -9.11 17.87
C GLU A 273 5.24 -10.17 18.96
N CYS A 274 6.15 -10.28 19.93
CA CYS A 274 6.08 -11.32 20.97
C CYS A 274 6.60 -10.82 22.33
N LEU A 275 7.88 -10.49 22.44
CA LEU A 275 8.53 -10.29 23.74
C LEU A 275 8.05 -9.05 24.49
N ASP A 276 7.72 -7.95 23.79
CA ASP A 276 7.25 -6.70 24.41
C ASP A 276 5.81 -6.83 24.97
N HIS A 277 5.14 -7.96 24.70
CA HIS A 277 3.77 -8.23 25.12
C HIS A 277 3.68 -9.33 26.21
N ALA A 278 4.81 -9.82 26.69
CA ALA A 278 4.81 -10.94 27.64
C ALA A 278 5.87 -10.76 28.73
N VAL A 279 5.54 -11.23 29.92
CA VAL A 279 6.48 -11.29 31.04
C VAL A 279 7.16 -12.66 31.06
N VAL A 280 8.49 -12.66 31.04
CA VAL A 280 9.28 -13.89 31.02
C VAL A 280 9.60 -14.33 32.45
N PHE A 281 9.17 -15.55 32.80
CA PHE A 281 9.40 -16.11 34.16
C PHE A 281 10.75 -16.83 34.30
N GLY A 282 11.28 -17.39 33.18
CA GLY A 282 12.53 -18.13 33.19
C GLY A 282 12.87 -18.74 31.86
N GLU A 283 13.98 -19.49 31.82
CA GLU A 283 14.55 -20.05 30.60
C GLU A 283 13.57 -20.96 29.83
N ARG A 284 12.91 -21.88 30.55
CA ARG A 284 11.94 -22.81 29.95
C ARG A 284 10.74 -22.06 29.34
N HIS A 285 10.26 -21.03 30.02
CA HIS A 285 9.17 -20.20 29.52
C HIS A 285 9.57 -19.42 28.26
N LEU A 286 10.74 -18.75 28.28
CA LEU A 286 11.25 -18.06 27.12
C LEU A 286 11.46 -19.00 25.95
N ARG A 287 12.03 -20.19 26.16
CA ARG A 287 12.21 -21.21 25.12
C ARG A 287 10.87 -21.61 24.48
N HIS A 288 9.84 -21.84 25.27
CA HIS A 288 8.50 -22.16 24.78
C HIS A 288 7.92 -21.05 23.91
N MET A 289 8.04 -19.79 24.35
CA MET A 289 7.60 -18.62 23.60
C MET A 289 8.35 -18.49 22.26
N LEU A 290 9.67 -18.66 22.27
CA LEU A 290 10.50 -18.56 21.07
C LEU A 290 10.19 -19.68 20.06
N LEU A 291 9.95 -20.90 20.52
CA LEU A 291 9.54 -22.01 19.64
C LEU A 291 8.17 -21.77 19.03
N SER A 292 7.24 -21.24 19.78
CA SER A 292 5.92 -20.84 19.28
C SER A 292 6.04 -19.70 18.25
N TYR A 293 6.93 -18.73 18.51
CA TYR A 293 7.21 -17.65 17.57
C TYR A 293 7.89 -18.18 16.29
N LEU A 294 8.83 -19.13 16.41
CA LEU A 294 9.50 -19.77 15.25
C LEU A 294 8.47 -20.43 14.33
N ALA A 295 7.56 -21.23 14.92
CA ALA A 295 6.50 -21.89 14.16
C ALA A 295 5.60 -20.87 13.44
N TYR A 296 5.19 -19.82 14.14
CA TYR A 296 4.42 -18.71 13.58
C TYR A 296 5.17 -17.96 12.48
N TYR A 297 6.42 -17.56 12.73
CA TYR A 297 7.23 -16.79 11.80
C TYR A 297 7.47 -17.57 10.51
N ASN A 298 7.85 -18.84 10.61
CA ASN A 298 8.17 -19.66 9.45
C ASN A 298 6.92 -20.13 8.69
N GLY A 299 5.86 -20.52 9.39
CA GLY A 299 4.70 -21.18 8.78
C GLY A 299 3.52 -20.25 8.50
N ALA A 300 3.34 -19.17 9.27
CA ALA A 300 2.15 -18.34 9.17
C ALA A 300 2.42 -16.88 8.77
N ARG A 301 3.55 -16.33 9.19
CA ARG A 301 3.87 -14.92 9.00
C ARG A 301 4.17 -14.58 7.55
N THR A 302 3.37 -13.71 6.94
CA THR A 302 3.58 -13.25 5.56
C THR A 302 4.67 -12.17 5.46
N HIS A 303 5.53 -12.27 4.45
CA HIS A 303 6.64 -11.35 4.21
C HIS A 303 6.51 -10.65 2.86
N LEU A 304 6.63 -9.32 2.86
CA LEU A 304 6.54 -8.52 1.63
C LEU A 304 7.60 -8.93 0.59
N SER A 305 8.80 -9.28 1.05
CA SER A 305 9.93 -9.69 0.18
C SER A 305 9.80 -11.11 -0.39
N LEU A 306 8.89 -11.91 0.13
CA LEU A 306 8.58 -13.26 -0.34
C LEU A 306 7.25 -13.30 -1.13
N ASN A 307 6.90 -12.20 -1.80
CA ASN A 307 5.63 -12.06 -2.51
C ASN A 307 4.43 -12.34 -1.60
N LYS A 308 4.53 -11.91 -0.33
CA LYS A 308 3.52 -12.09 0.73
C LYS A 308 3.28 -13.54 1.12
N ASP A 309 4.26 -14.40 0.86
CA ASP A 309 4.31 -15.75 1.38
C ASP A 309 5.01 -15.83 2.74
N ALA A 310 4.86 -16.95 3.44
CA ALA A 310 5.66 -17.28 4.61
C ALA A 310 7.03 -17.85 4.19
N PRO A 311 8.04 -17.87 5.08
CA PRO A 311 9.30 -18.56 4.82
C PRO A 311 9.12 -20.01 4.37
N VAL A 312 8.26 -20.76 5.03
CA VAL A 312 7.75 -22.06 4.53
C VAL A 312 6.52 -21.75 3.67
N PRO A 313 6.53 -22.09 2.35
CA PRO A 313 5.44 -21.76 1.45
C PRO A 313 4.10 -22.31 1.91
N ARG A 314 3.05 -21.47 1.81
CA ARG A 314 1.68 -21.89 2.09
C ARG A 314 0.87 -21.96 0.79
N ALA A 315 0.13 -23.03 0.61
CA ALA A 315 -0.83 -23.12 -0.49
C ALA A 315 -1.95 -22.07 -0.36
N VAL A 316 -2.43 -21.58 -1.50
CA VAL A 316 -3.62 -20.71 -1.55
C VAL A 316 -4.87 -21.56 -1.34
N GLN A 317 -5.70 -21.18 -0.38
CA GLN A 317 -6.96 -21.84 -0.06
C GLN A 317 -8.12 -21.03 -0.63
N ALA A 318 -8.74 -21.50 -1.71
CA ALA A 318 -9.81 -20.77 -2.40
C ALA A 318 -11.23 -21.19 -1.95
N ALA A 319 -11.41 -22.38 -1.35
CA ALA A 319 -12.70 -22.92 -0.91
C ALA A 319 -12.71 -23.21 0.59
N GLY A 320 -13.89 -23.25 1.20
CA GLY A 320 -14.11 -23.52 2.62
C GLY A 320 -14.44 -22.27 3.44
N ARG A 321 -14.89 -22.47 4.68
CA ARG A 321 -15.21 -21.40 5.64
C ARG A 321 -13.92 -20.86 6.27
N ILE A 322 -13.83 -19.53 6.38
CA ILE A 322 -12.67 -18.87 6.99
C ILE A 322 -12.73 -19.07 8.52
N HIS A 323 -11.64 -19.63 9.05
CA HIS A 323 -11.43 -19.81 10.49
C HIS A 323 -10.20 -19.03 10.95
N ALA A 324 -10.30 -18.36 12.09
CA ALA A 324 -9.22 -17.63 12.75
C ALA A 324 -8.67 -18.47 13.90
N SER A 325 -7.45 -19.00 13.75
CA SER A 325 -6.76 -19.75 14.80
C SER A 325 -5.83 -18.83 15.60
N PRO A 326 -5.99 -18.68 16.91
CA PRO A 326 -5.12 -17.85 17.73
C PRO A 326 -3.72 -18.47 17.85
N ILE A 327 -2.69 -17.63 17.81
CA ILE A 327 -1.27 -17.98 17.95
C ILE A 327 -0.65 -17.08 19.02
N LEU A 328 0.36 -17.55 19.73
CA LEU A 328 1.06 -16.83 20.80
C LEU A 328 0.10 -16.28 21.87
N GLY A 329 -0.78 -17.15 22.36
CA GLY A 329 -1.76 -16.75 23.38
C GLY A 329 -2.82 -15.75 22.88
N GLY A 330 -3.10 -15.71 21.58
CA GLY A 330 -4.06 -14.79 20.97
C GLY A 330 -3.46 -13.46 20.52
N LEU A 331 -2.16 -13.25 20.67
CA LEU A 331 -1.47 -12.05 20.21
C LEU A 331 -1.50 -11.90 18.69
N HIS A 332 -1.52 -13.02 17.97
CA HIS A 332 -1.69 -13.10 16.52
C HIS A 332 -2.73 -14.16 16.16
N HIS A 333 -3.22 -14.10 14.93
CA HIS A 333 -4.15 -15.09 14.40
C HIS A 333 -3.68 -15.58 13.03
N GLN A 334 -3.78 -16.87 12.81
CA GLN A 334 -3.65 -17.46 11.49
C GLN A 334 -5.05 -17.65 10.89
N TYR A 335 -5.23 -17.25 9.65
CA TYR A 335 -6.48 -17.41 8.92
C TYR A 335 -6.33 -18.56 7.93
N VAL A 336 -7.22 -19.54 8.02
CA VAL A 336 -7.26 -20.72 7.15
C VAL A 336 -8.70 -20.97 6.69
N ARG A 337 -8.87 -21.70 5.59
CA ARG A 337 -10.18 -22.23 5.18
C ARG A 337 -10.31 -23.68 5.59
N ILE A 338 -11.42 -24.02 6.21
CA ILE A 338 -11.81 -25.37 6.65
C ILE A 338 -13.20 -25.71 6.12
#